data_e4308ce346d9bad4a3bbb6cae146f635
#
_entry.id   e4308ce346d9bad4a3bbb6cae146f635
#
_cell.length_a   1.000
_cell.length_b   1.000
_cell.length_c   1.000
_cell.angle_alpha   90.00
_cell.angle_beta   90.00
_cell.angle_gamma   90.00
#
_symmetry.space_group_name_H-M   'P 1'
#
loop_
_entity.id
_entity.type
_entity.pdbx_description
1 polymer ?
#
loop_
_entity_poly.entity_id
_entity_poly.type
_entity_poly.pdbx_seq_one_letter_code
_entity_poly.pdbx_strand_id
1 'polypeptide(L)'
;EINKYLDRKRAKTIDDARSFINKISENINKNDSVYWAITFSDKNILIGKICLFGFSGENDKCEIGYELLTNFQGQGIMKEALEKVIDYAFNTIIVKKIEAFLHRDNQSSIKLLEKFSFWNSNEPDKTNPDLICYHLTNSIDNLK
;
A
#
# COMPACT_ATOMS: atom_id res chain seq x y z
N GLU A 1 10.90 -8.03 10.43
CA GLU A 1 10.08 -8.38 10.17
C GLU A 1 8.99 -7.78 9.33
N ILE A 2 9.41 -7.20 8.22
CA ILE A 2 8.45 -6.65 7.28
C ILE A 2 7.48 -7.71 6.74
N ASN A 3 7.95 -8.95 6.56
CA ASN A 3 7.11 -10.04 6.05
C ASN A 3 6.24 -10.70 7.11
N LYS A 4 6.36 -10.29 8.37
CA LYS A 4 5.58 -10.86 9.47
C LYS A 4 4.08 -10.73 9.27
N TYR A 5 3.63 -9.64 8.66
CA TYR A 5 2.21 -9.34 8.47
C TYR A 5 1.74 -9.57 7.03
N LEU A 6 2.56 -10.20 6.20
CA LEU A 6 2.24 -10.45 4.80
C LEU A 6 1.93 -11.92 4.57
N ASP A 7 0.88 -12.19 3.82
CA ASP A 7 0.49 -13.55 3.45
C ASP A 7 1.12 -13.92 2.12
N ARG A 8 2.46 -14.06 2.13
CA ARG A 8 3.22 -14.46 0.96
C ARG A 8 4.56 -15.07 1.36
N LYS A 9 5.15 -15.80 0.44
CA LYS A 9 6.48 -16.36 0.64
C LYS A 9 7.51 -15.25 0.75
N ARG A 10 8.33 -15.31 1.80
CA ARG A 10 9.41 -14.35 2.01
C ARG A 10 10.49 -14.53 0.94
N ALA A 11 10.92 -13.42 0.33
CA ALA A 11 12.02 -13.45 -0.62
C ALA A 11 13.33 -13.71 0.13
N LYS A 12 14.07 -14.71 -0.32
CA LYS A 12 15.35 -15.12 0.30
C LYS A 12 16.55 -14.72 -0.52
N THR A 13 16.36 -14.47 -1.82
CA THR A 13 17.44 -14.17 -2.75
C THR A 13 17.03 -13.03 -3.66
N ILE A 14 18.01 -12.48 -4.39
CA ILE A 14 17.75 -11.46 -5.41
C ILE A 14 16.85 -12.00 -6.51
N ASP A 15 16.99 -13.29 -6.84
CA ASP A 15 16.17 -13.91 -7.88
C ASP A 15 14.70 -14.01 -7.46
N ASP A 16 14.43 -14.29 -6.18
CA ASP A 16 13.06 -14.28 -5.65
C ASP A 16 12.44 -12.89 -5.76
N ALA A 17 13.21 -11.86 -5.46
CA ALA A 17 12.76 -10.48 -5.56
C ALA A 17 12.47 -10.09 -7.01
N ARG A 18 13.31 -10.50 -7.95
CA ARG A 18 13.10 -10.24 -9.38
C ARG A 18 11.85 -10.90 -9.91
N SER A 19 11.58 -12.13 -9.51
CA SER A 19 10.37 -12.85 -9.92
C SER A 19 9.12 -12.12 -9.45
N PHE A 20 9.14 -11.58 -8.25
CA PHE A 20 8.04 -10.81 -7.71
C PHE A 20 7.82 -9.50 -8.51
N ILE A 21 8.90 -8.81 -8.85
CA ILE A 21 8.84 -7.60 -9.65
C ILE A 21 8.23 -7.88 -11.04
N ASN A 22 8.58 -8.99 -11.65
CA ASN A 22 8.03 -9.37 -12.97
C ASN A 22 6.52 -9.58 -12.91
N LYS A 23 5.99 -10.21 -11.87
CA LYS A 23 4.53 -10.36 -11.68
C LYS A 23 3.83 -9.02 -11.58
N ILE A 24 4.44 -8.08 -10.87
CA ILE A 24 3.94 -6.72 -10.73
C ILE A 24 3.83 -6.04 -12.08
N SER A 25 4.87 -6.15 -12.91
CA SER A 25 4.88 -5.56 -14.24
C SER A 25 3.76 -6.08 -15.12
N GLU A 26 3.47 -7.38 -15.06
CA GLU A 26 2.37 -7.98 -15.81
C GLU A 26 1.01 -7.40 -15.39
N ASN A 27 0.80 -7.23 -14.09
CA ASN A 27 -0.45 -6.68 -13.58
C ASN A 27 -0.64 -5.21 -13.98
N ILE A 28 0.42 -4.42 -14.00
CA ILE A 28 0.37 -3.04 -14.46
C ILE A 28 -0.07 -2.99 -15.92
N ASN A 29 0.48 -3.86 -16.77
CA ASN A 29 0.14 -3.90 -18.17
C ASN A 29 -1.33 -4.23 -18.42
N LYS A 30 -1.98 -4.94 -17.49
CA LYS A 30 -3.40 -5.29 -17.56
C LYS A 30 -4.29 -4.25 -16.87
N ASN A 31 -3.72 -3.18 -16.34
CA ASN A 31 -4.42 -2.15 -15.56
C ASN A 31 -5.12 -2.69 -14.30
N ASP A 32 -4.65 -3.83 -13.78
CA ASP A 32 -5.20 -4.43 -12.56
C ASP A 32 -4.60 -3.84 -11.30
N SER A 33 -3.38 -3.33 -11.40
CA SER A 33 -2.66 -2.77 -10.25
C SER A 33 -1.57 -1.81 -10.72
N VAL A 34 -1.14 -0.94 -9.80
CA VAL A 34 -0.02 -0.03 -10.02
C VAL A 34 0.95 -0.21 -8.88
N TYR A 35 2.23 -0.39 -9.22
CA TYR A 35 3.29 -0.64 -8.26
C TYR A 35 4.41 0.38 -8.39
N TRP A 36 4.98 0.76 -7.25
CA TRP A 36 6.16 1.63 -7.20
C TRP A 36 7.22 0.94 -6.36
N ALA A 37 8.44 0.89 -6.90
CA ALA A 37 9.60 0.47 -6.13
C ALA A 37 10.13 1.68 -5.37
N ILE A 38 10.50 1.48 -4.12
CA ILE A 38 11.15 2.52 -3.32
C ILE A 38 12.63 2.22 -3.29
N THR A 39 13.44 3.15 -3.81
CA THR A 39 14.89 3.01 -3.86
C THR A 39 15.53 4.32 -3.41
N PHE A 40 16.80 4.24 -2.99
CA PHE A 40 17.57 5.46 -2.82
C PHE A 40 17.98 5.98 -4.19
N SER A 41 17.96 7.30 -4.36
CA SER A 41 18.26 7.93 -5.64
C SER A 41 19.70 7.68 -6.14
N ASP A 42 20.62 7.43 -5.22
CA ASP A 42 22.03 7.21 -5.53
C ASP A 42 22.43 5.72 -5.54
N LYS A 43 21.50 4.83 -5.23
CA LYS A 43 21.76 3.39 -5.13
C LYS A 43 20.59 2.63 -5.71
N ASN A 44 20.87 1.72 -6.63
CA ASN A 44 19.81 0.85 -7.20
C ASN A 44 19.45 -0.30 -6.26
N ILE A 45 19.21 0.04 -4.99
CA ILE A 45 18.84 -0.95 -3.97
C ILE A 45 17.36 -0.80 -3.68
N LEU A 46 16.61 -1.88 -3.88
CA LEU A 46 15.19 -1.92 -3.53
C LEU A 46 15.05 -2.01 -2.01
N ILE A 47 14.49 -0.97 -1.41
CA ILE A 47 14.28 -0.93 0.05
C ILE A 47 12.82 -1.11 0.45
N GLY A 48 11.91 -1.00 -0.50
CA GLY A 48 10.49 -1.17 -0.22
C GLY A 48 9.66 -1.08 -1.47
N LYS A 49 8.37 -1.20 -1.28
CA LYS A 49 7.40 -1.07 -2.38
C LYS A 49 6.08 -0.54 -1.84
N ILE A 50 5.30 0.01 -2.75
CA ILE A 50 3.96 0.48 -2.45
C ILE A 50 3.10 0.22 -3.69
N CYS A 51 1.85 -0.17 -3.50
CA CYS A 51 0.97 -0.52 -4.61
C CYS A 51 -0.46 -0.10 -4.37
N LEU A 52 -1.16 0.14 -5.47
CA LEU A 52 -2.60 0.30 -5.51
C LEU A 52 -3.17 -0.85 -6.33
N PHE A 53 -4.18 -1.52 -5.81
CA PHE A 53 -4.78 -2.69 -6.46
C PHE A 53 -6.23 -2.82 -6.05
N GLY A 54 -6.90 -3.87 -6.51
CA GLY A 54 -8.29 -4.12 -6.14
C GLY A 54 -9.24 -3.02 -6.57
N PHE A 55 -9.00 -2.44 -7.75
CA PHE A 55 -9.86 -1.38 -8.27
C PHE A 55 -11.26 -1.93 -8.54
N SER A 56 -12.28 -1.22 -8.08
CA SER A 56 -13.66 -1.53 -8.43
C SER A 56 -13.94 -1.13 -9.88
N GLY A 57 -15.00 -1.67 -10.47
CA GLY A 57 -15.25 -1.55 -11.91
C GLY A 57 -15.28 -0.14 -12.47
N GLU A 58 -15.61 0.86 -11.66
CA GLU A 58 -15.66 2.27 -12.07
C GLU A 58 -14.63 3.13 -11.35
N ASN A 59 -13.58 2.53 -10.82
CA ASN A 59 -12.55 3.22 -10.03
C ASN A 59 -13.12 3.95 -8.82
N ASP A 60 -14.20 3.42 -8.22
CA ASP A 60 -14.76 4.02 -7.02
C ASP A 60 -13.84 3.86 -5.83
N LYS A 61 -13.15 2.74 -5.74
CA LYS A 61 -12.22 2.48 -4.65
C LYS A 61 -11.05 1.62 -5.12
N CYS A 62 -9.98 1.67 -4.33
CA CYS A 62 -8.85 0.77 -4.50
C CYS A 62 -8.29 0.43 -3.13
N GLU A 63 -7.43 -0.57 -3.09
CA GLU A 63 -6.68 -0.94 -1.89
C GLU A 63 -5.25 -0.45 -2.02
N ILE A 64 -4.65 -0.08 -0.90
CA ILE A 64 -3.24 0.29 -0.85
C ILE A 64 -2.49 -0.72 0.00
N GLY A 65 -1.33 -1.16 -0.51
CA GLY A 65 -0.43 -2.05 0.21
C GLY A 65 0.96 -1.50 0.14
N TYR A 66 1.75 -1.71 1.19
CA TYR A 66 3.11 -1.21 1.22
C TYR A 66 3.96 -2.03 2.17
N GLU A 67 5.27 -2.06 1.89
CA GLU A 67 6.24 -2.66 2.78
C GLU A 67 7.59 -1.96 2.62
N LEU A 68 8.37 -1.95 3.68
CA LEU A 68 9.67 -1.32 3.73
C LEU A 68 10.59 -2.21 4.57
N LEU A 69 11.81 -2.40 4.09
CA LEU A 69 12.80 -3.18 4.84
C LEU A 69 12.99 -2.58 6.23
N THR A 70 13.14 -3.46 7.23
CA THR A 70 13.16 -3.08 8.64
C THR A 70 14.19 -1.99 8.95
N ASN A 71 15.38 -2.07 8.35
CA ASN A 71 16.46 -1.11 8.58
C ASN A 71 16.12 0.31 8.13
N PHE A 72 15.11 0.48 7.30
CA PHE A 72 14.73 1.77 6.74
C PHE A 72 13.43 2.32 7.31
N GLN A 73 12.82 1.60 8.23
CA GLN A 73 11.59 2.04 8.88
C GLN A 73 11.89 3.13 9.91
N GLY A 74 10.88 3.97 10.18
CA GLY A 74 10.99 5.02 11.18
C GLY A 74 11.77 6.26 10.75
N GLN A 75 12.07 6.41 9.47
CA GLN A 75 12.86 7.53 8.95
C GLN A 75 12.06 8.45 8.02
N GLY A 76 10.74 8.29 7.98
CA GLY A 76 9.89 9.11 7.14
C GLY A 76 9.85 8.71 5.66
N ILE A 77 10.51 7.64 5.27
CA ILE A 77 10.57 7.19 3.87
C ILE A 77 9.19 6.76 3.38
N MET A 78 8.51 5.91 4.14
CA MET A 78 7.18 5.44 3.74
C MET A 78 6.16 6.57 3.80
N LYS A 79 6.28 7.49 4.75
CA LYS A 79 5.41 8.66 4.82
C LYS A 79 5.50 9.49 3.54
N GLU A 80 6.71 9.74 3.07
CA GLU A 80 6.94 10.49 1.83
C GLU A 80 6.38 9.74 0.62
N ALA A 81 6.60 8.42 0.55
CA ALA A 81 6.09 7.61 -0.56
C ALA A 81 4.56 7.57 -0.55
N LEU A 82 3.94 7.38 0.60
CA LEU A 82 2.48 7.34 0.73
C LEU A 82 1.84 8.66 0.31
N GLU A 83 2.45 9.78 0.68
CA GLU A 83 1.95 11.09 0.30
C GLU A 83 1.80 11.20 -1.22
N LYS A 84 2.81 10.77 -1.96
CA LYS A 84 2.79 10.81 -3.42
C LYS A 84 1.82 9.82 -4.03
N VAL A 85 1.71 8.62 -3.47
CA VAL A 85 0.82 7.58 -4.01
C VAL A 85 -0.64 7.93 -3.73
N ILE A 86 -0.94 8.46 -2.56
CA ILE A 86 -2.29 8.91 -2.22
C ILE A 86 -2.71 10.04 -3.17
N ASP A 87 -1.82 10.99 -3.41
CA ASP A 87 -2.08 12.08 -4.36
C ASP A 87 -2.35 11.53 -5.76
N TYR A 88 -1.56 10.57 -6.20
CA TYR A 88 -1.76 9.92 -7.49
C TYR A 88 -3.13 9.23 -7.57
N ALA A 89 -3.51 8.52 -6.53
CA ALA A 89 -4.79 7.81 -6.49
C ALA A 89 -5.97 8.78 -6.60
N PHE A 90 -5.92 9.88 -5.88
CA PHE A 90 -7.03 10.83 -5.84
C PHE A 90 -7.06 11.81 -7.01
N ASN A 91 -5.91 12.23 -7.52
CA ASN A 91 -5.83 13.28 -8.52
C ASN A 91 -5.54 12.80 -9.94
N THR A 92 -4.97 11.62 -10.09
CA THR A 92 -4.68 11.04 -11.41
C THR A 92 -5.63 9.91 -11.77
N ILE A 93 -5.79 8.93 -10.88
CA ILE A 93 -6.74 7.83 -11.08
C ILE A 93 -8.17 8.29 -10.76
N ILE A 94 -8.28 9.18 -9.78
CA ILE A 94 -9.55 9.80 -9.32
C ILE A 94 -10.47 8.75 -8.69
N VAL A 95 -9.90 7.93 -7.79
CA VAL A 95 -10.71 7.04 -6.96
C VAL A 95 -11.42 7.88 -5.88
N LYS A 96 -12.54 7.38 -5.39
CA LYS A 96 -13.30 8.04 -4.34
C LYS A 96 -12.83 7.64 -2.95
N LYS A 97 -12.28 6.44 -2.82
CA LYS A 97 -11.87 5.90 -1.53
C LYS A 97 -10.66 4.98 -1.68
N ILE A 98 -9.76 5.06 -0.72
CA ILE A 98 -8.64 4.12 -0.59
C ILE A 98 -8.86 3.29 0.66
N GLU A 99 -8.74 1.98 0.54
CA GLU A 99 -8.83 1.05 1.67
C GLU A 99 -7.45 0.46 1.96
N ALA A 100 -7.14 0.31 3.24
CA ALA A 100 -5.91 -0.32 3.69
C ALA A 100 -6.26 -1.43 4.67
N PHE A 101 -5.94 -2.66 4.32
CA PHE A 101 -6.13 -3.82 5.20
C PHE A 101 -4.80 -4.12 5.88
N LEU A 102 -4.83 -4.27 7.20
CA LEU A 102 -3.61 -4.48 7.97
C LEU A 102 -3.94 -5.34 9.19
N HIS A 103 -2.91 -6.01 9.71
CA HIS A 103 -3.06 -6.78 10.93
C HIS A 103 -3.32 -5.82 12.11
N ARG A 104 -4.30 -6.17 12.95
CA ARG A 104 -4.71 -5.30 14.06
C ARG A 104 -3.58 -4.99 15.05
N ASP A 105 -2.55 -5.81 15.10
CA ASP A 105 -1.41 -5.62 15.99
C ASP A 105 -0.29 -4.79 15.35
N ASN A 106 -0.44 -4.39 14.09
CA ASN A 106 0.59 -3.62 13.37
C ASN A 106 0.47 -2.14 13.73
N GLN A 107 0.96 -1.78 14.91
CA GLN A 107 0.84 -0.43 15.46
C GLN A 107 1.56 0.63 14.62
N SER A 108 2.71 0.31 14.06
CA SER A 108 3.45 1.27 13.25
C SER A 108 2.68 1.65 11.99
N SER A 109 2.03 0.68 11.35
CA SER A 109 1.20 0.94 10.17
C SER A 109 -0.07 1.72 10.54
N ILE A 110 -0.70 1.38 11.66
CA ILE A 110 -1.87 2.11 12.15
C ILE A 110 -1.54 3.59 12.37
N LYS A 111 -0.44 3.86 13.07
CA LYS A 111 -0.01 5.24 13.33
C LYS A 111 0.28 6.00 12.05
N LEU A 112 0.89 5.32 11.08
CA LEU A 112 1.22 5.92 9.79
C LEU A 112 -0.05 6.30 9.03
N LEU A 113 -1.02 5.39 8.96
CA LEU A 113 -2.29 5.65 8.29
C LEU A 113 -3.08 6.77 8.97
N GLU A 114 -3.07 6.81 10.30
CA GLU A 114 -3.75 7.87 11.03
C GLU A 114 -3.15 9.25 10.75
N LYS A 115 -1.85 9.33 10.48
CA LYS A 115 -1.21 10.60 10.08
C LYS A 115 -1.75 11.14 8.77
N PHE A 116 -2.27 10.27 7.90
CA PHE A 116 -2.88 10.66 6.64
C PHE A 116 -4.40 10.78 6.74
N SER A 117 -4.92 10.76 7.97
CA SER A 117 -6.36 10.89 8.24
C SER A 117 -7.19 9.68 7.79
N PHE A 118 -6.55 8.54 7.63
CA PHE A 118 -7.30 7.29 7.48
C PHE A 118 -8.02 7.00 8.79
N TRP A 119 -9.20 6.43 8.69
CA TRP A 119 -10.01 6.09 9.86
C TRP A 119 -10.37 4.62 9.85
N ASN A 120 -10.48 4.05 11.06
CA ASN A 120 -10.82 2.64 11.25
C ASN A 120 -12.31 2.44 10.96
N SER A 121 -12.63 1.52 10.04
CA SER A 121 -14.01 1.22 9.72
C SER A 121 -14.74 0.49 10.86
N ASN A 122 -13.98 -0.08 11.80
CA ASN A 122 -14.49 -0.92 12.88
C ASN A 122 -15.22 -2.17 12.40
N GLU A 123 -15.02 -2.54 11.15
CA GLU A 123 -15.59 -3.77 10.59
C GLU A 123 -14.48 -4.81 10.48
N PRO A 124 -14.61 -5.97 11.12
CA PRO A 124 -13.61 -7.02 10.97
C PRO A 124 -13.70 -7.64 9.58
N ASP A 125 -12.56 -8.10 9.07
CA ASP A 125 -12.53 -8.82 7.81
C ASP A 125 -13.30 -10.14 7.99
N LYS A 126 -14.17 -10.45 7.02
CA LYS A 126 -15.03 -11.64 7.10
C LYS A 126 -14.25 -12.94 7.02
N THR A 127 -13.11 -12.92 6.35
CA THR A 127 -12.29 -14.12 6.15
C THR A 127 -11.16 -14.23 7.15
N ASN A 128 -10.71 -13.12 7.75
CA ASN A 128 -9.62 -13.11 8.71
C ASN A 128 -9.89 -12.05 9.78
N PRO A 129 -10.32 -12.48 11.00
CA PRO A 129 -10.67 -11.53 12.06
C PRO A 129 -9.47 -10.76 12.63
N ASP A 130 -8.24 -11.15 12.30
CA ASP A 130 -7.04 -10.43 12.71
C ASP A 130 -6.74 -9.22 11.82
N LEU A 131 -7.43 -9.09 10.69
CA LEU A 131 -7.29 -7.94 9.81
C LEU A 131 -8.33 -6.88 10.11
N ILE A 132 -7.89 -5.63 10.05
CA ILE A 132 -8.76 -4.47 10.17
C ILE A 132 -8.62 -3.63 8.91
N CYS A 133 -9.65 -2.86 8.61
CA CYS A 133 -9.68 -2.01 7.41
C CYS A 133 -9.72 -0.55 7.81
N TYR A 134 -8.79 0.23 7.25
CA TYR A 134 -8.77 1.67 7.37
C TYR A 134 -9.16 2.28 6.03
N HIS A 135 -9.84 3.41 6.04
CA HIS A 135 -10.35 4.09 4.86
C HIS A 135 -9.85 5.53 4.79
N LEU A 136 -9.67 6.01 3.57
CA LEU A 136 -9.47 7.44 3.31
C LEU A 136 -10.33 7.81 2.11
N THR A 137 -11.20 8.80 2.29
CA THR A 137 -12.09 9.28 1.22
C THR A 137 -11.49 10.50 0.54
N ASN A 138 -11.77 10.64 -0.76
CA ASN A 138 -11.31 11.78 -1.52
C ASN A 138 -12.10 13.05 -1.10
N SER A 139 -11.38 14.05 -0.61
CA SER A 139 -12.00 15.28 -0.11
C SER A 139 -12.77 16.06 -1.18
N ILE A 140 -12.40 15.90 -2.45
CA ILE A 140 -13.09 16.57 -3.55
C ILE A 140 -14.54 16.09 -3.65
N ASP A 141 -14.78 14.80 -3.42
CA ASP A 141 -16.14 14.25 -3.46
C ASP A 141 -17.01 14.75 -2.32
N ASN A 142 -16.39 15.13 -1.21
CA ASN A 142 -17.13 15.67 -0.06
C ASN A 142 -17.59 17.11 -0.28
N LEU A 143 -17.07 17.79 -1.30
CA LEU A 143 -17.44 19.17 -1.62
C LEU A 143 -18.62 19.26 -2.62
N LYS A 144 -19.02 18.12 -3.13
CA LYS A 144 -20.19 18.03 -4.01
C LYS A 144 -21.43 17.69 -3.18
#